data_9dbf567b9d8828595bfb6b9a9a1a1f54
#
_entry.id   9dbf567b9d8828595bfb6b9a9a1a1f54
#
_cell.length_a   1.000
_cell.length_b   1.000
_cell.length_c   1.000
_cell.angle_alpha   90.00
_cell.angle_beta   90.00
_cell.angle_gamma   90.00
#
_symmetry.space_group_name_H-M   'P 1'
#
loop_
_entity.id
_entity.type
_entity.pdbx_description
1 polymer ?
#
loop_
_entity_poly.entity_id
_entity_poly.type
_entity_poly.pdbx_seq_one_letter_code
_entity_poly.pdbx_strand_id
1 'polypeptide(L)'
;HQRTFIIEVMGRNCGYLALMSAIAGGADYTFLPESPPRDGWEDRMVDVLGRGRRAGRRDSILVVAEGAADRQGEPITANRIRDILKEKSGEDARITILGHVQRGGKPSAYDRWMATACGVEAVSEVLEASAETEPVLVGVHSDRIGTRPLLASVVATRRIADYIAEGDYEAAISSRGPGFQMMIDIYRAITEARPSVADPAGKRIAIMHAGALAPGMNQLARVAVRSGIDLGYQMLAVRGGMPGLIEGNFDDVSWADVEGMAHTGGADFGTRRYVPSESELYSMARQLEDHRVDALLVMGGYHAYASVDLMERERRRYPAFNIPVAVVPASIDNNLPGWMMAVGADTALNTVVDAIDMLRMSASASKRAFIVE
;
A
#
# COMPACT_ATOMS: atom_id res chain seq x y z
N HIS A 1 -0.41 12.73 25.27
CA HIS A 1 0.79 13.39 24.75
C HIS A 1 0.87 13.11 23.26
N GLN A 2 0.66 14.12 22.45
CA GLN A 2 0.92 14.05 21.01
C GLN A 2 2.43 14.02 20.81
N ARG A 3 2.94 13.02 20.06
CA ARG A 3 4.39 12.85 19.82
C ARG A 3 4.66 12.55 18.36
N THR A 4 5.76 13.09 17.86
CA THR A 4 6.32 12.74 16.56
C THR A 4 7.44 11.73 16.73
N PHE A 5 7.42 10.70 15.90
CA PHE A 5 8.46 9.71 15.77
C PHE A 5 9.16 9.85 14.42
N ILE A 6 10.48 9.89 14.44
CA ILE A 6 11.31 9.98 13.25
C ILE A 6 12.07 8.67 13.14
N ILE A 7 11.86 7.95 12.05
CA ILE A 7 12.48 6.66 11.79
C ILE A 7 13.46 6.82 10.63
N GLU A 8 14.75 6.64 10.91
CA GLU A 8 15.78 6.63 9.88
C GLU A 8 16.05 5.19 9.43
N VAL A 9 15.96 4.98 8.13
CA VAL A 9 16.14 3.67 7.50
C VAL A 9 17.30 3.69 6.53
N MET A 10 17.87 2.52 6.23
CA MET A 10 18.89 2.39 5.21
C MET A 10 18.36 2.85 3.85
N GLY A 11 19.25 3.33 2.99
CA GLY A 11 18.85 3.83 1.67
C GLY A 11 19.76 4.97 1.20
N ARG A 12 21.08 4.78 1.28
CA ARG A 12 22.08 5.80 0.89
C ARG A 12 21.85 6.31 -0.53
N ASN A 13 21.58 5.42 -1.48
CA ASN A 13 21.41 5.75 -2.89
C ASN A 13 20.03 5.36 -3.42
N CYS A 14 19.12 4.87 -2.55
CA CYS A 14 17.80 4.43 -2.95
C CYS A 14 16.78 4.59 -1.82
N GLY A 15 15.76 5.36 -2.05
CA GLY A 15 14.69 5.63 -1.08
C GLY A 15 13.64 4.52 -0.98
N TYR A 16 13.82 3.36 -1.62
CA TYR A 16 12.81 2.30 -1.68
C TYR A 16 12.30 1.87 -0.29
N LEU A 17 13.21 1.60 0.65
CA LEU A 17 12.80 1.19 2.00
C LEU A 17 11.99 2.28 2.71
N ALA A 18 12.46 3.52 2.62
CA ALA A 18 11.76 4.65 3.23
C ALA A 18 10.37 4.85 2.62
N LEU A 19 10.27 4.82 1.28
CA LEU A 19 9.02 5.00 0.56
C LEU A 19 8.00 3.90 0.88
N MET A 20 8.42 2.64 0.75
CA MET A 20 7.52 1.50 0.96
C MET A 20 7.07 1.39 2.41
N SER A 21 7.99 1.60 3.37
CA SER A 21 7.62 1.58 4.79
C SER A 21 6.75 2.78 5.17
N ALA A 22 6.94 3.95 4.56
CA ALA A 22 6.08 5.11 4.78
C ALA A 22 4.64 4.84 4.30
N ILE A 23 4.47 4.28 3.09
CA ILE A 23 3.15 3.92 2.55
C ILE A 23 2.50 2.84 3.40
N ALA A 24 3.21 1.74 3.67
CA ALA A 24 2.69 0.59 4.41
C ALA A 24 2.41 0.92 5.88
N GLY A 25 3.27 1.71 6.53
CA GLY A 25 3.14 2.14 7.91
C GLY A 25 2.24 3.36 8.12
N GLY A 26 1.76 3.99 7.03
CA GLY A 26 0.93 5.19 7.11
C GLY A 26 1.66 6.42 7.64
N ALA A 27 2.95 6.56 7.31
CA ALA A 27 3.74 7.72 7.72
C ALA A 27 3.22 9.02 7.11
N ASP A 28 3.39 10.11 7.86
CA ASP A 28 2.88 11.42 7.49
C ASP A 28 3.80 12.18 6.55
N TYR A 29 5.09 11.87 6.64
CA TYR A 29 6.11 12.50 5.80
C TYR A 29 7.27 11.53 5.55
N THR A 30 7.89 11.60 4.36
CA THR A 30 9.11 10.83 4.08
C THR A 30 10.11 11.66 3.26
N PHE A 31 11.40 11.37 3.47
CA PHE A 31 12.50 12.00 2.76
C PHE A 31 13.27 10.93 1.98
N LEU A 32 13.46 11.15 0.68
CA LEU A 32 14.05 10.21 -0.27
C LEU A 32 15.20 10.87 -1.04
N PRO A 33 16.28 10.14 -1.35
CA PRO A 33 17.35 10.67 -2.20
C PRO A 33 16.87 11.08 -3.59
N GLU A 34 15.95 10.32 -4.19
CA GLU A 34 15.42 10.57 -5.54
C GLU A 34 14.41 11.71 -5.60
N SER A 35 13.91 12.18 -4.47
CA SER A 35 12.90 13.24 -4.40
C SER A 35 13.24 14.26 -3.32
N PRO A 36 14.36 15.01 -3.48
CA PRO A 36 14.71 16.07 -2.54
C PRO A 36 13.60 17.11 -2.43
N PRO A 37 13.25 17.50 -1.20
CA PRO A 37 12.17 18.47 -1.00
C PRO A 37 12.55 19.82 -1.56
N ARG A 38 11.53 20.61 -1.99
CA ARG A 38 11.71 21.99 -2.47
C ARG A 38 12.04 22.92 -1.30
N ASP A 39 12.61 24.08 -1.60
CA ASP A 39 12.90 25.12 -0.61
C ASP A 39 11.68 25.43 0.27
N GLY A 40 11.92 25.70 1.54
CA GLY A 40 10.89 25.88 2.55
C GLY A 40 10.20 24.56 2.96
N TRP A 41 10.85 23.44 2.78
CA TRP A 41 10.33 22.13 3.16
C TRP A 41 10.13 21.99 4.66
N GLU A 42 10.94 22.67 5.46
CA GLU A 42 10.84 22.69 6.91
C GLU A 42 9.47 23.20 7.37
N ASP A 43 9.03 24.33 6.81
CA ASP A 43 7.73 24.92 7.14
C ASP A 43 6.58 24.07 6.62
N ARG A 44 6.74 23.49 5.40
CA ARG A 44 5.73 22.57 4.86
C ARG A 44 5.59 21.31 5.71
N MET A 45 6.70 20.73 6.16
CA MET A 45 6.67 19.57 7.06
C MET A 45 5.93 19.90 8.35
N VAL A 46 6.26 21.01 9.00
CA VAL A 46 5.59 21.47 10.24
C VAL A 46 4.09 21.70 9.99
N ASP A 47 3.72 22.29 8.86
CA ASP A 47 2.32 22.52 8.51
C ASP A 47 1.55 21.23 8.28
N VAL A 48 2.14 20.25 7.56
CA VAL A 48 1.52 18.91 7.34
C VAL A 48 1.25 18.23 8.68
N LEU A 49 2.23 18.21 9.60
CA LEU A 49 2.06 17.61 10.92
C LEU A 49 1.01 18.38 11.74
N GLY A 50 1.05 19.71 11.68
CA GLY A 50 0.08 20.58 12.37
C GLY A 50 -1.35 20.38 11.89
N ARG A 51 -1.55 20.22 10.58
CA ARG A 51 -2.88 19.91 10.00
C ARG A 51 -3.40 18.55 10.48
N GLY A 52 -2.56 17.52 10.47
CA GLY A 52 -2.93 16.21 10.99
C GLY A 52 -3.41 16.27 12.45
N ARG A 53 -2.73 17.04 13.29
CA ARG A 53 -3.13 17.24 14.69
C ARG A 53 -4.45 17.98 14.85
N ARG A 54 -4.66 19.03 14.05
CA ARG A 54 -5.95 19.76 14.04
C ARG A 54 -7.10 18.86 13.60
N ALA A 55 -6.82 17.88 12.74
CA ALA A 55 -7.78 16.85 12.33
C ALA A 55 -7.98 15.71 13.35
N GLY A 56 -7.33 15.78 14.54
CA GLY A 56 -7.50 14.81 15.62
C GLY A 56 -6.41 13.73 15.72
N ARG A 57 -5.39 13.77 14.86
CA ARG A 57 -4.29 12.80 14.90
C ARG A 57 -3.51 12.87 16.21
N ARG A 58 -3.26 11.71 16.83
CA ARG A 58 -2.61 11.63 18.15
C ARG A 58 -1.10 11.50 18.09
N ASP A 59 -0.57 10.96 17.00
CA ASP A 59 0.84 10.74 16.73
C ASP A 59 1.18 11.16 15.29
N SER A 60 2.46 11.29 15.03
CA SER A 60 2.98 11.55 13.68
C SER A 60 4.23 10.71 13.46
N ILE A 61 4.34 10.11 12.28
CA ILE A 61 5.46 9.27 11.88
C ILE A 61 6.13 9.90 10.67
N LEU A 62 7.43 10.14 10.79
CA LEU A 62 8.28 10.53 9.67
C LEU A 62 9.27 9.41 9.37
N VAL A 63 9.49 9.14 8.09
CA VAL A 63 10.51 8.19 7.65
C VAL A 63 11.55 8.92 6.81
N VAL A 64 12.82 8.67 7.08
CA VAL A 64 13.91 9.28 6.33
C VAL A 64 14.90 8.23 5.87
N ALA A 65 15.25 8.24 4.59
CA ALA A 65 16.35 7.44 4.06
C ALA A 65 17.69 8.06 4.46
N GLU A 66 18.67 7.24 4.88
CA GLU A 66 19.98 7.73 5.32
C GLU A 66 20.73 8.60 4.30
N GLY A 67 20.37 8.50 3.01
CA GLY A 67 20.96 9.29 1.94
C GLY A 67 20.07 10.47 1.47
N ALA A 68 19.02 10.80 2.22
CA ALA A 68 18.18 11.93 1.89
C ALA A 68 18.93 13.26 2.07
N ALA A 69 18.76 14.16 1.11
CA ALA A 69 19.33 15.51 1.14
C ALA A 69 18.30 16.53 0.62
N ASP A 70 18.51 17.80 0.91
CA ASP A 70 17.75 18.86 0.27
C ASP A 70 18.33 19.20 -1.12
N ARG A 71 17.74 20.16 -1.82
CA ARG A 71 18.19 20.56 -3.18
C ARG A 71 19.53 21.26 -3.21
N GLN A 72 20.04 21.70 -2.08
CA GLN A 72 21.36 22.27 -1.90
C GLN A 72 22.41 21.20 -1.62
N GLY A 73 22.00 19.91 -1.47
CA GLY A 73 22.87 18.78 -1.16
C GLY A 73 23.14 18.62 0.34
N GLU A 74 22.50 19.41 1.20
CA GLU A 74 22.65 19.29 2.64
C GLU A 74 21.89 18.07 3.17
N PRO A 75 22.53 17.18 3.95
CA PRO A 75 21.88 15.98 4.46
C PRO A 75 20.65 16.27 5.31
N ILE A 76 19.57 15.53 5.05
CA ILE A 76 18.36 15.51 5.88
C ILE A 76 18.42 14.25 6.74
N THR A 77 18.88 14.43 8.00
CA THR A 77 18.96 13.35 8.98
C THR A 77 17.84 13.40 9.99
N ALA A 78 17.62 12.30 10.70
CA ALA A 78 16.62 12.27 11.79
C ALA A 78 16.92 13.34 12.86
N ASN A 79 18.20 13.61 13.15
CA ASN A 79 18.59 14.66 14.09
C ASN A 79 18.24 16.07 13.57
N ARG A 80 18.56 16.38 12.31
CA ARG A 80 18.21 17.67 11.69
C ARG A 80 16.69 17.90 11.71
N ILE A 81 15.90 16.87 11.37
CA ILE A 81 14.43 16.95 11.42
C ILE A 81 13.94 17.23 12.84
N ARG A 82 14.46 16.52 13.86
CA ARG A 82 14.11 16.76 15.27
C ARG A 82 14.40 18.20 15.69
N ASP A 83 15.56 18.71 15.33
CA ASP A 83 16.01 20.05 15.73
C ASP A 83 15.13 21.12 15.08
N ILE A 84 14.73 20.95 13.82
CA ILE A 84 13.77 21.82 13.10
C ILE A 84 12.40 21.79 13.80
N LEU A 85 11.88 20.61 14.14
CA LEU A 85 10.59 20.47 14.82
C LEU A 85 10.62 21.17 16.19
N LYS A 86 11.72 21.02 16.93
CA LYS A 86 11.89 21.68 18.23
C LYS A 86 11.93 23.19 18.08
N GLU A 87 12.67 23.72 17.10
CA GLU A 87 12.78 25.16 16.84
C GLU A 87 11.47 25.78 16.37
N LYS A 88 10.82 25.18 15.35
CA LYS A 88 9.66 25.77 14.68
C LYS A 88 8.32 25.49 15.38
N SER A 89 8.18 24.37 16.07
CA SER A 89 6.91 23.95 16.72
C SER A 89 7.01 23.70 18.22
N GLY A 90 8.20 23.76 18.80
CA GLY A 90 8.44 23.41 20.21
C GLY A 90 8.30 21.91 20.52
N GLU A 91 8.28 21.07 19.51
CA GLU A 91 8.00 19.65 19.63
C GLU A 91 9.25 18.82 19.94
N ASP A 92 9.14 17.95 20.95
CA ASP A 92 10.20 16.98 21.29
C ASP A 92 9.96 15.65 20.55
N ALA A 93 10.47 15.54 19.33
CA ALA A 93 10.34 14.34 18.53
C ALA A 93 11.29 13.22 19.00
N ARG A 94 10.85 11.98 18.87
CA ARG A 94 11.62 10.77 19.18
C ARG A 94 12.26 10.20 17.93
N ILE A 95 13.55 9.85 18.02
CA ILE A 95 14.33 9.30 16.91
C ILE A 95 14.58 7.82 17.13
N THR A 96 14.44 7.05 16.06
CA THR A 96 14.85 5.65 15.97
C THR A 96 15.65 5.47 14.69
N ILE A 97 16.93 5.13 14.81
CA ILE A 97 17.81 4.80 13.69
C ILE A 97 17.95 3.28 13.64
N LEU A 98 17.34 2.65 12.63
CA LEU A 98 17.28 1.19 12.56
C LEU A 98 18.64 0.55 12.23
N GLY A 99 19.43 1.16 11.34
CA GLY A 99 20.76 0.65 10.98
C GLY A 99 20.74 -0.81 10.52
N HIS A 100 21.73 -1.58 10.96
CA HIS A 100 22.02 -2.93 10.47
C HIS A 100 20.98 -4.00 10.83
N VAL A 101 20.07 -3.76 11.77
CA VAL A 101 18.97 -4.71 12.06
C VAL A 101 18.11 -4.98 10.82
N GLN A 102 18.08 -4.06 9.87
CA GLN A 102 17.36 -4.20 8.60
C GLN A 102 17.97 -5.27 7.66
N ARG A 103 19.21 -5.71 7.89
CA ARG A 103 19.90 -6.74 7.09
C ARG A 103 19.76 -8.14 7.68
N GLY A 104 19.17 -8.25 8.86
CA GLY A 104 18.97 -9.51 9.56
C GLY A 104 17.49 -9.90 9.62
N GLY A 105 17.26 -11.05 10.24
CA GLY A 105 15.93 -11.55 10.52
C GLY A 105 15.52 -12.76 9.68
N LYS A 106 14.36 -13.30 10.02
CA LYS A 106 13.74 -14.43 9.33
C LYS A 106 13.15 -13.95 8.00
N PRO A 107 13.48 -14.59 6.86
CA PRO A 107 12.93 -14.19 5.57
C PRO A 107 11.42 -14.44 5.53
N SER A 108 10.69 -13.51 4.89
CA SER A 108 9.26 -13.63 4.64
C SER A 108 8.95 -14.77 3.67
N ALA A 109 7.67 -15.14 3.56
CA ALA A 109 7.22 -16.14 2.60
C ALA A 109 7.57 -15.73 1.16
N TYR A 110 7.39 -14.44 0.83
CA TYR A 110 7.71 -13.91 -0.49
C TYR A 110 9.20 -13.99 -0.79
N ASP A 111 10.09 -13.59 0.15
CA ASP A 111 11.55 -13.68 -0.04
C ASP A 111 12.00 -15.12 -0.25
N ARG A 112 11.43 -16.09 0.50
CA ARG A 112 11.75 -17.51 0.34
C ARG A 112 11.33 -18.05 -1.02
N TRP A 113 10.12 -17.70 -1.45
CA TRP A 113 9.62 -18.10 -2.77
C TRP A 113 10.49 -17.51 -3.88
N MET A 114 10.73 -16.20 -3.85
CA MET A 114 11.53 -15.48 -4.84
C MET A 114 12.96 -16.04 -4.89
N ALA A 115 13.61 -16.21 -3.74
CA ALA A 115 14.96 -16.79 -3.68
C ALA A 115 15.01 -18.20 -4.25
N THR A 116 14.01 -19.03 -3.97
CA THR A 116 13.92 -20.39 -4.52
C THR A 116 13.80 -20.35 -6.04
N ALA A 117 12.90 -19.56 -6.57
CA ALA A 117 12.66 -19.48 -8.01
C ALA A 117 13.88 -18.88 -8.77
N CYS A 118 14.47 -17.80 -8.23
CA CYS A 118 15.70 -17.22 -8.80
C CYS A 118 16.89 -18.18 -8.72
N GLY A 119 16.99 -18.99 -7.64
CA GLY A 119 18.05 -19.97 -7.50
C GLY A 119 17.97 -21.09 -8.56
N VAL A 120 16.77 -21.57 -8.86
CA VAL A 120 16.55 -22.56 -9.94
C VAL A 120 16.96 -21.98 -11.29
N GLU A 121 16.47 -20.78 -11.61
CA GLU A 121 16.77 -20.12 -12.87
C GLU A 121 18.27 -19.82 -13.04
N ALA A 122 18.92 -19.32 -11.98
CA ALA A 122 20.34 -19.01 -12.01
C ALA A 122 21.19 -20.25 -12.32
N VAL A 123 20.83 -21.43 -11.80
CA VAL A 123 21.51 -22.69 -12.15
C VAL A 123 21.28 -23.06 -13.61
N SER A 124 20.06 -22.93 -14.11
CA SER A 124 19.75 -23.20 -15.52
C SER A 124 20.58 -22.33 -16.46
N GLU A 125 20.61 -21.03 -16.20
CA GLU A 125 21.40 -20.05 -16.98
C GLU A 125 22.90 -20.40 -16.98
N VAL A 126 23.49 -20.77 -15.85
CA VAL A 126 24.90 -21.14 -15.77
C VAL A 126 25.21 -22.43 -16.51
N LEU A 127 24.29 -23.42 -16.51
CA LEU A 127 24.47 -24.68 -17.22
C LEU A 127 24.37 -24.53 -18.74
N GLU A 128 23.62 -23.55 -19.22
CA GLU A 128 23.44 -23.25 -20.65
C GLU A 128 24.48 -22.26 -21.18
N ALA A 129 25.21 -21.56 -20.29
CA ALA A 129 26.19 -20.54 -20.65
C ALA A 129 27.51 -21.16 -21.14
N SER A 130 28.21 -20.41 -21.99
CA SER A 130 29.61 -20.63 -22.40
C SER A 130 30.51 -19.51 -21.91
N ALA A 131 31.82 -19.62 -22.14
CA ALA A 131 32.78 -18.56 -21.81
C ALA A 131 32.52 -17.23 -22.54
N GLU A 132 31.83 -17.27 -23.66
CA GLU A 132 31.48 -16.12 -24.49
C GLU A 132 30.09 -15.53 -24.14
N THR A 133 29.32 -16.18 -23.26
CA THR A 133 27.98 -15.73 -22.86
C THR A 133 28.09 -14.48 -22.00
N GLU A 134 27.36 -13.43 -22.37
CA GLU A 134 27.28 -12.22 -21.56
C GLU A 134 26.69 -12.52 -20.16
N PRO A 135 27.29 -12.03 -19.07
CA PRO A 135 26.73 -12.22 -17.73
C PRO A 135 25.31 -11.65 -17.59
N VAL A 136 24.44 -12.41 -16.94
CA VAL A 136 23.04 -12.03 -16.76
C VAL A 136 22.72 -11.76 -15.30
N LEU A 137 21.71 -10.92 -15.08
CA LEU A 137 21.05 -10.67 -13.81
C LEU A 137 19.74 -11.44 -13.79
N VAL A 138 19.58 -12.37 -12.85
CA VAL A 138 18.33 -13.14 -12.67
C VAL A 138 17.43 -12.41 -11.67
N GLY A 139 16.15 -12.32 -11.96
CA GLY A 139 15.20 -11.65 -11.07
C GLY A 139 13.75 -11.82 -11.48
N VAL A 140 12.85 -11.24 -10.69
CA VAL A 140 11.41 -11.19 -10.99
C VAL A 140 11.09 -9.94 -11.80
N HIS A 141 10.44 -10.12 -12.94
CA HIS A 141 9.94 -9.03 -13.76
C HIS A 141 8.57 -9.38 -14.34
N SER A 142 7.58 -8.49 -14.13
CA SER A 142 6.19 -8.70 -14.60
C SER A 142 5.66 -10.09 -14.24
N ASP A 143 5.75 -10.44 -12.96
CA ASP A 143 5.30 -11.70 -12.36
C ASP A 143 5.97 -12.99 -12.90
N ARG A 144 7.11 -12.83 -13.56
CA ARG A 144 7.91 -13.93 -14.09
C ARG A 144 9.35 -13.85 -13.65
N ILE A 145 9.95 -15.00 -13.46
CA ILE A 145 11.41 -15.10 -13.38
C ILE A 145 11.97 -14.89 -14.77
N GLY A 146 13.06 -14.16 -14.86
CA GLY A 146 13.73 -13.91 -16.13
C GLY A 146 15.09 -13.27 -15.92
N THR A 147 15.78 -13.04 -17.02
CA THR A 147 17.14 -12.51 -17.04
C THR A 147 17.24 -11.18 -17.77
N ARG A 148 18.27 -10.43 -17.42
CA ARG A 148 18.65 -9.19 -18.10
C ARG A 148 20.18 -9.11 -18.22
N PRO A 149 20.75 -8.46 -19.24
CA PRO A 149 22.18 -8.22 -19.34
C PRO A 149 22.71 -7.49 -18.10
N LEU A 150 23.72 -8.08 -17.43
CA LEU A 150 24.27 -7.52 -16.19
C LEU A 150 24.92 -6.16 -16.43
N LEU A 151 25.72 -6.00 -17.48
CA LEU A 151 26.47 -4.77 -17.74
C LEU A 151 25.53 -3.60 -18.01
N ALA A 152 24.50 -3.79 -18.80
CA ALA A 152 23.46 -2.77 -19.05
C ALA A 152 22.75 -2.37 -17.76
N SER A 153 22.45 -3.33 -16.87
CA SER A 153 21.80 -3.08 -15.58
C SER A 153 22.71 -2.28 -14.63
N VAL A 154 24.01 -2.55 -14.63
CA VAL A 154 24.99 -1.78 -13.84
C VAL A 154 25.09 -0.32 -14.31
N VAL A 155 25.16 -0.11 -15.65
CA VAL A 155 25.18 1.24 -16.24
C VAL A 155 23.91 2.00 -15.87
N ALA A 156 22.75 1.39 -16.06
CA ALA A 156 21.47 2.01 -15.71
C ALA A 156 21.40 2.39 -14.21
N THR A 157 21.88 1.51 -13.33
CA THR A 157 21.90 1.78 -11.88
C THR A 157 22.80 2.97 -11.52
N ARG A 158 23.98 3.08 -12.13
CA ARG A 158 24.92 4.19 -11.90
C ARG A 158 24.33 5.52 -12.39
N ARG A 159 23.66 5.51 -13.53
CA ARG A 159 23.05 6.72 -14.13
C ARG A 159 22.01 7.36 -13.20
N ILE A 160 21.37 6.62 -12.32
CA ILE A 160 20.43 7.20 -11.35
C ILE A 160 21.14 8.17 -10.39
N ALA A 161 22.32 7.82 -9.93
CA ALA A 161 23.10 8.71 -9.08
C ALA A 161 23.52 10.00 -9.82
N ASP A 162 23.85 9.88 -11.11
CA ASP A 162 24.16 11.04 -11.95
C ASP A 162 22.94 11.95 -12.09
N TYR A 163 21.76 11.43 -12.38
CA TYR A 163 20.51 12.21 -12.45
C TYR A 163 20.23 12.96 -11.15
N ILE A 164 20.41 12.32 -10.00
CA ILE A 164 20.25 13.00 -8.69
C ILE A 164 21.25 14.15 -8.56
N ALA A 165 22.50 13.93 -8.92
CA ALA A 165 23.56 14.96 -8.86
C ALA A 165 23.32 16.11 -9.86
N GLU A 166 22.76 15.82 -11.02
CA GLU A 166 22.35 16.79 -12.05
C GLU A 166 21.07 17.55 -11.70
N GLY A 167 20.34 17.12 -10.64
CA GLY A 167 19.04 17.69 -10.23
C GLY A 167 17.86 17.24 -11.10
N ASP A 168 18.05 16.22 -11.95
CA ASP A 168 16.98 15.62 -12.75
C ASP A 168 16.28 14.47 -11.98
N TYR A 169 15.50 14.86 -10.98
CA TYR A 169 14.84 13.93 -10.08
C TYR A 169 13.74 13.09 -10.76
N GLU A 170 13.09 13.62 -11.78
CA GLU A 170 12.08 12.87 -12.53
C GLU A 170 12.73 11.75 -13.35
N ALA A 171 13.87 12.00 -13.98
CA ALA A 171 14.65 10.95 -14.63
C ALA A 171 15.19 9.93 -13.63
N ALA A 172 15.63 10.35 -12.45
CA ALA A 172 16.05 9.46 -11.37
C ALA A 172 14.94 8.52 -10.93
N ILE A 173 13.73 9.02 -10.69
CA ILE A 173 12.55 8.26 -10.28
C ILE A 173 12.13 7.29 -11.39
N SER A 174 11.97 7.76 -12.63
CA SER A 174 11.54 6.93 -13.76
C SER A 174 12.53 5.81 -14.07
N SER A 175 13.83 6.05 -13.91
CA SER A 175 14.90 5.06 -14.10
C SER A 175 14.91 3.94 -13.05
N ARG A 176 14.26 4.14 -11.88
CA ARG A 176 14.02 3.07 -10.90
C ARG A 176 12.99 2.04 -11.39
N GLY A 177 12.26 2.37 -12.44
CA GLY A 177 11.24 1.52 -13.03
C GLY A 177 9.81 1.88 -12.64
N PRO A 178 8.83 1.31 -13.36
CA PRO A 178 7.42 1.70 -13.23
C PRO A 178 6.84 1.44 -11.83
N GLY A 179 7.30 0.42 -11.13
CA GLY A 179 6.84 0.14 -9.77
C GLY A 179 7.24 1.24 -8.77
N PHE A 180 8.47 1.73 -8.85
CA PHE A 180 8.93 2.82 -7.99
C PHE A 180 8.22 4.13 -8.32
N GLN A 181 8.06 4.45 -9.61
CA GLN A 181 7.30 5.62 -10.06
C GLN A 181 5.87 5.59 -9.51
N MET A 182 5.19 4.45 -9.66
CA MET A 182 3.83 4.27 -9.14
C MET A 182 3.75 4.51 -7.62
N MET A 183 4.72 4.02 -6.85
CA MET A 183 4.75 4.23 -5.40
C MET A 183 4.99 5.71 -5.04
N ILE A 184 5.83 6.42 -5.78
CA ILE A 184 6.00 7.88 -5.61
C ILE A 184 4.68 8.60 -5.88
N ASP A 185 3.96 8.24 -6.93
CA ASP A 185 2.69 8.87 -7.29
C ASP A 185 1.60 8.59 -6.26
N ILE A 186 1.54 7.36 -5.73
CA ILE A 186 0.67 7.00 -4.61
C ILE A 186 1.04 7.81 -3.36
N TYR A 187 2.32 7.87 -3.02
CA TYR A 187 2.80 8.63 -1.86
C TYR A 187 2.42 10.12 -1.96
N ARG A 188 2.67 10.75 -3.11
CA ARG A 188 2.25 12.12 -3.39
C ARG A 188 0.73 12.29 -3.26
N ALA A 189 -0.04 11.33 -3.77
CA ALA A 189 -1.49 11.38 -3.72
C ALA A 189 -2.07 11.34 -2.30
N ILE A 190 -1.41 10.62 -1.36
CA ILE A 190 -1.89 10.46 0.02
C ILE A 190 -1.30 11.47 1.01
N THR A 191 -0.24 12.19 0.64
CA THR A 191 0.47 13.13 1.52
C THR A 191 0.38 14.59 1.07
N GLU A 192 0.29 14.86 -0.24
CA GLU A 192 0.14 16.20 -0.77
C GLU A 192 -1.33 16.61 -0.73
N ALA A 193 -1.64 17.72 -0.05
CA ALA A 193 -2.95 18.36 -0.15
C ALA A 193 -3.17 18.77 -1.61
N ARG A 194 -4.03 18.06 -2.32
CA ARG A 194 -4.44 18.48 -3.65
C ARG A 194 -5.30 19.74 -3.51
N PRO A 195 -5.13 20.77 -4.37
CA PRO A 195 -6.15 21.79 -4.47
C PRO A 195 -7.46 21.06 -4.79
N SER A 196 -8.52 21.37 -4.03
CA SER A 196 -9.83 20.77 -4.28
C SER A 196 -10.12 20.87 -5.78
N VAL A 197 -10.27 19.73 -6.44
CA VAL A 197 -10.81 19.70 -7.79
C VAL A 197 -12.12 20.45 -7.69
N ALA A 198 -12.33 21.43 -8.57
CA ALA A 198 -13.46 22.32 -8.56
C ALA A 198 -14.72 21.55 -8.21
N ASP A 199 -15.27 21.87 -7.04
CA ASP A 199 -16.46 21.36 -6.40
C ASP A 199 -16.92 20.00 -6.94
N PRO A 200 -16.63 18.89 -6.28
CA PRO A 200 -17.20 17.59 -6.66
C PRO A 200 -18.72 17.56 -6.45
N ALA A 201 -19.35 18.74 -6.21
CA ALA A 201 -20.78 19.01 -6.18
C ALA A 201 -21.53 17.97 -5.33
N GLY A 202 -21.02 17.68 -4.13
CA GLY A 202 -21.68 16.80 -3.18
C GLY A 202 -21.79 15.34 -3.61
N LYS A 203 -20.94 14.86 -4.54
CA LYS A 203 -20.95 13.44 -4.96
C LYS A 203 -20.58 12.52 -3.82
N ARG A 204 -21.30 11.39 -3.75
CA ARG A 204 -21.22 10.40 -2.67
C ARG A 204 -20.64 9.09 -3.18
N ILE A 205 -19.56 8.65 -2.57
CA ILE A 205 -18.92 7.36 -2.88
C ILE A 205 -19.20 6.39 -1.74
N ALA A 206 -19.88 5.30 -2.05
CA ALA A 206 -20.08 4.22 -1.09
C ALA A 206 -18.91 3.23 -1.16
N ILE A 207 -18.47 2.77 0.01
CA ILE A 207 -17.38 1.83 0.17
C ILE A 207 -17.83 0.65 1.02
N MET A 208 -17.48 -0.57 0.63
CA MET A 208 -17.88 -1.77 1.34
C MET A 208 -16.86 -2.90 1.25
N HIS A 209 -16.86 -3.72 2.30
CA HIS A 209 -16.21 -5.04 2.26
C HIS A 209 -17.25 -6.09 1.85
N ALA A 210 -16.87 -7.08 1.04
CA ALA A 210 -17.74 -8.17 0.63
C ALA A 210 -17.00 -9.50 0.51
N GLY A 211 -17.56 -10.57 1.07
CA GLY A 211 -16.97 -11.90 1.04
C GLY A 211 -16.26 -12.28 2.34
N ALA A 212 -15.22 -13.11 2.23
CA ALA A 212 -14.41 -13.51 3.37
C ALA A 212 -13.51 -12.36 3.85
N LEU A 213 -13.19 -12.39 5.13
CA LEU A 213 -12.20 -11.49 5.71
C LEU A 213 -10.82 -11.74 5.08
N ALA A 214 -10.09 -10.65 4.79
CA ALA A 214 -8.69 -10.71 4.37
C ALA A 214 -7.88 -9.63 5.12
N PRO A 215 -6.67 -9.95 5.61
CA PRO A 215 -5.79 -8.95 6.20
C PRO A 215 -5.51 -7.81 5.21
N GLY A 216 -5.53 -6.55 5.70
CA GLY A 216 -5.36 -5.37 4.87
C GLY A 216 -6.65 -4.70 4.38
N MET A 217 -7.82 -5.31 4.58
CA MET A 217 -9.12 -4.69 4.25
C MET A 217 -9.32 -3.35 4.97
N ASN A 218 -8.95 -3.26 6.25
CA ASN A 218 -9.02 -2.03 7.02
C ASN A 218 -8.10 -0.93 6.45
N GLN A 219 -6.86 -1.26 6.11
CA GLN A 219 -5.93 -0.31 5.50
C GLN A 219 -6.45 0.18 4.13
N LEU A 220 -7.00 -0.71 3.32
CA LEU A 220 -7.58 -0.37 2.03
C LEU A 220 -8.76 0.61 2.20
N ALA A 221 -9.68 0.31 3.13
CA ALA A 221 -10.80 1.19 3.47
C ALA A 221 -10.32 2.56 3.95
N ARG A 222 -9.33 2.59 4.85
CA ARG A 222 -8.74 3.84 5.36
C ARG A 222 -8.20 4.72 4.25
N VAL A 223 -7.39 4.17 3.36
CA VAL A 223 -6.79 4.94 2.26
C VAL A 223 -7.87 5.43 1.30
N ALA A 224 -8.84 4.60 0.95
CA ALA A 224 -9.92 4.97 0.05
C ALA A 224 -10.81 6.09 0.63
N VAL A 225 -11.19 5.98 1.92
CA VAL A 225 -11.97 7.02 2.61
C VAL A 225 -11.21 8.34 2.65
N ARG A 226 -9.95 8.32 3.08
CA ARG A 226 -9.13 9.53 3.18
C ARG A 226 -8.90 10.19 1.83
N SER A 227 -8.53 9.41 0.82
CA SER A 227 -8.35 9.94 -0.54
C SER A 227 -9.63 10.52 -1.12
N GLY A 228 -10.77 9.89 -0.86
CA GLY A 228 -12.07 10.42 -1.29
C GLY A 228 -12.39 11.76 -0.64
N ILE A 229 -12.21 11.88 0.68
CA ILE A 229 -12.43 13.12 1.44
C ILE A 229 -11.46 14.23 0.99
N ASP A 230 -10.17 13.90 0.81
CA ASP A 230 -9.15 14.86 0.37
C ASP A 230 -9.43 15.38 -1.06
N LEU A 231 -10.14 14.59 -1.87
CA LEU A 231 -10.64 14.99 -3.18
C LEU A 231 -12.01 15.70 -3.13
N GLY A 232 -12.57 15.90 -1.92
CA GLY A 232 -13.82 16.62 -1.69
C GLY A 232 -15.10 15.79 -1.79
N TYR A 233 -15.00 14.46 -1.90
CA TYR A 233 -16.16 13.57 -1.94
C TYR A 233 -16.73 13.28 -0.54
N GLN A 234 -18.04 13.04 -0.46
CA GLN A 234 -18.65 12.44 0.72
C GLN A 234 -18.48 10.92 0.68
N MET A 235 -17.94 10.37 1.75
CA MET A 235 -17.68 8.93 1.83
C MET A 235 -18.75 8.25 2.71
N LEU A 236 -19.29 7.15 2.22
CA LEU A 236 -20.29 6.34 2.89
C LEU A 236 -19.74 4.94 3.12
N ALA A 237 -19.78 4.43 4.34
CA ALA A 237 -19.53 3.02 4.60
C ALA A 237 -20.82 2.22 4.54
N VAL A 238 -20.86 1.15 3.74
CA VAL A 238 -21.92 0.15 3.81
C VAL A 238 -21.53 -0.89 4.86
N ARG A 239 -22.32 -1.00 5.93
CA ARG A 239 -22.04 -1.90 7.05
C ARG A 239 -22.57 -3.31 6.78
N GLY A 240 -21.71 -4.32 7.01
CA GLY A 240 -22.11 -5.73 6.94
C GLY A 240 -22.07 -6.36 5.54
N GLY A 241 -21.43 -5.71 4.57
CA GLY A 241 -21.26 -6.22 3.22
C GLY A 241 -22.54 -6.18 2.37
N MET A 242 -22.72 -7.12 1.45
CA MET A 242 -23.89 -7.16 0.56
C MET A 242 -25.23 -7.20 1.29
N PRO A 243 -25.43 -7.96 2.37
CA PRO A 243 -26.65 -7.85 3.17
C PRO A 243 -26.91 -6.43 3.68
N GLY A 244 -25.87 -5.73 4.13
CA GLY A 244 -26.01 -4.34 4.57
C GLY A 244 -26.41 -3.38 3.45
N LEU A 245 -25.95 -3.59 2.23
CA LEU A 245 -26.40 -2.84 1.05
C LEU A 245 -27.90 -3.09 0.77
N ILE A 246 -28.35 -4.34 0.88
CA ILE A 246 -29.76 -4.73 0.71
C ILE A 246 -30.65 -4.07 1.77
N GLU A 247 -30.17 -4.03 3.01
CA GLU A 247 -30.89 -3.49 4.18
C GLU A 247 -30.82 -1.96 4.29
N GLY A 248 -29.89 -1.32 3.57
CA GLY A 248 -29.69 0.13 3.62
C GLY A 248 -28.84 0.59 4.80
N ASN A 249 -27.91 -0.22 5.27
CA ASN A 249 -27.04 0.08 6.40
C ASN A 249 -25.87 0.96 5.97
N PHE A 250 -26.07 2.24 5.81
CA PHE A 250 -25.08 3.23 5.40
C PHE A 250 -24.76 4.19 6.53
N ASP A 251 -23.48 4.45 6.73
CA ASP A 251 -22.97 5.48 7.63
C ASP A 251 -22.13 6.51 6.87
N ASP A 252 -22.30 7.79 7.16
CA ASP A 252 -21.32 8.80 6.76
C ASP A 252 -19.99 8.54 7.49
N VAL A 253 -18.88 8.58 6.77
CA VAL A 253 -17.56 8.28 7.32
C VAL A 253 -16.63 9.47 7.18
N SER A 254 -16.11 9.93 8.30
CA SER A 254 -15.12 11.01 8.36
C SER A 254 -13.68 10.49 8.28
N TRP A 255 -12.76 11.41 8.08
CA TRP A 255 -11.32 11.15 8.08
C TRP A 255 -10.83 10.54 9.41
N ALA A 256 -11.44 10.93 10.53
CA ALA A 256 -11.09 10.46 11.87
C ALA A 256 -11.61 9.04 12.15
N ASP A 257 -12.75 8.65 11.58
CA ASP A 257 -13.36 7.33 11.84
C ASP A 257 -12.50 6.16 11.37
N VAL A 258 -11.61 6.40 10.41
CA VAL A 258 -10.70 5.39 9.85
C VAL A 258 -9.27 5.47 10.40
N GLU A 259 -9.00 6.30 11.41
CA GLU A 259 -7.64 6.54 11.91
C GLU A 259 -6.96 5.27 12.43
N GLY A 260 -7.66 4.49 13.25
CA GLY A 260 -7.14 3.26 13.85
C GLY A 260 -6.94 2.08 12.88
N MET A 261 -7.38 2.20 11.63
CA MET A 261 -7.42 1.10 10.67
C MET A 261 -6.08 0.78 9.99
N ALA A 262 -5.05 1.63 10.13
CA ALA A 262 -3.80 1.51 9.37
C ALA A 262 -3.04 0.21 9.62
N HIS A 263 -3.07 -0.29 10.85
CA HIS A 263 -2.25 -1.41 11.31
C HIS A 263 -3.05 -2.48 12.04
N THR A 264 -4.38 -2.38 11.99
CA THR A 264 -5.27 -3.38 12.57
C THR A 264 -5.79 -4.33 11.49
N GLY A 265 -5.72 -5.63 11.77
CA GLY A 265 -6.46 -6.61 10.96
C GLY A 265 -7.95 -6.39 11.11
N GLY A 266 -8.73 -7.02 10.23
CA GLY A 266 -10.18 -6.94 10.30
C GLY A 266 -10.82 -6.24 9.10
N ALA A 267 -12.12 -6.07 9.20
CA ALA A 267 -12.97 -5.35 8.26
C ALA A 267 -14.03 -4.59 9.08
N ASP A 268 -13.64 -3.41 9.59
CA ASP A 268 -14.44 -2.66 10.57
C ASP A 268 -15.78 -2.17 10.03
N PHE A 269 -15.94 -2.10 8.70
CA PHE A 269 -17.25 -1.88 8.09
C PHE A 269 -18.11 -3.15 8.06
N GLY A 270 -17.56 -4.30 8.51
CA GLY A 270 -18.22 -5.60 8.45
C GLY A 270 -18.17 -6.22 7.05
N THR A 271 -18.13 -7.54 7.00
CA THR A 271 -18.14 -8.30 5.75
C THR A 271 -18.90 -9.62 5.93
N ARG A 272 -19.45 -10.15 4.83
CA ARG A 272 -20.10 -11.47 4.80
C ARG A 272 -19.86 -12.17 3.47
N ARG A 273 -19.76 -13.50 3.50
CA ARG A 273 -19.81 -14.37 2.32
C ARG A 273 -21.24 -14.46 1.83
N TYR A 274 -21.61 -13.57 0.93
CA TYR A 274 -22.97 -13.47 0.41
C TYR A 274 -22.95 -12.96 -1.03
N VAL A 275 -23.72 -13.62 -1.90
CA VAL A 275 -24.05 -13.14 -3.24
C VAL A 275 -25.55 -12.90 -3.28
N PRO A 276 -26.02 -11.71 -3.62
CA PRO A 276 -27.45 -11.40 -3.68
C PRO A 276 -28.19 -12.30 -4.67
N SER A 277 -29.42 -12.61 -4.36
CA SER A 277 -30.35 -13.23 -5.31
C SER A 277 -30.98 -12.15 -6.23
N GLU A 278 -31.51 -12.56 -7.38
CA GLU A 278 -32.20 -11.64 -8.29
C GLU A 278 -33.37 -10.88 -7.63
N SER A 279 -34.06 -11.51 -6.67
CA SER A 279 -35.16 -10.88 -5.92
C SER A 279 -34.73 -9.74 -5.01
N GLU A 280 -33.46 -9.70 -4.61
CA GLU A 280 -32.88 -8.68 -3.72
C GLU A 280 -32.33 -7.47 -4.47
N LEU A 281 -32.13 -7.58 -5.79
CA LEU A 281 -31.55 -6.49 -6.60
C LEU A 281 -32.37 -5.23 -6.59
N TYR A 282 -33.72 -5.37 -6.51
CA TYR A 282 -34.62 -4.20 -6.38
C TYR A 282 -34.30 -3.42 -5.08
N SER A 283 -34.13 -4.12 -3.96
CA SER A 283 -33.79 -3.49 -2.69
C SER A 283 -32.43 -2.80 -2.75
N MET A 284 -31.43 -3.47 -3.34
CA MET A 284 -30.11 -2.87 -3.54
C MET A 284 -30.17 -1.59 -4.39
N ALA A 285 -30.84 -1.66 -5.53
CA ALA A 285 -31.01 -0.52 -6.42
C ALA A 285 -31.65 0.66 -5.70
N ARG A 286 -32.75 0.39 -4.96
CA ARG A 286 -33.44 1.40 -4.17
C ARG A 286 -32.55 2.04 -3.11
N GLN A 287 -31.74 1.24 -2.39
CA GLN A 287 -30.85 1.78 -1.38
C GLN A 287 -29.75 2.68 -1.97
N LEU A 288 -29.22 2.33 -3.14
CA LEU A 288 -28.27 3.20 -3.85
C LEU A 288 -28.90 4.55 -4.24
N GLU A 289 -30.17 4.55 -4.69
CA GLU A 289 -30.89 5.76 -5.01
C GLU A 289 -31.26 6.59 -3.77
N ASP A 290 -31.81 5.94 -2.72
CA ASP A 290 -32.23 6.61 -1.47
C ASP A 290 -31.04 7.30 -0.79
N HIS A 291 -29.84 6.69 -0.84
CA HIS A 291 -28.61 7.25 -0.30
C HIS A 291 -27.82 8.11 -1.31
N ARG A 292 -28.33 8.30 -2.52
CA ARG A 292 -27.71 9.11 -3.59
C ARG A 292 -26.26 8.72 -3.84
N VAL A 293 -26.01 7.43 -4.03
CA VAL A 293 -24.68 6.90 -4.29
C VAL A 293 -24.30 7.17 -5.74
N ASP A 294 -23.24 7.94 -5.96
CA ASP A 294 -22.73 8.27 -7.30
C ASP A 294 -21.65 7.29 -7.78
N ALA A 295 -21.00 6.56 -6.88
CA ALA A 295 -20.02 5.53 -7.21
C ALA A 295 -19.92 4.51 -6.07
N LEU A 296 -19.52 3.27 -6.39
CA LEU A 296 -19.38 2.18 -5.44
C LEU A 296 -17.98 1.57 -5.51
N LEU A 297 -17.31 1.47 -4.35
CA LEU A 297 -16.05 0.76 -4.19
C LEU A 297 -16.27 -0.51 -3.37
N VAL A 298 -16.02 -1.66 -3.97
CA VAL A 298 -16.18 -2.98 -3.33
C VAL A 298 -14.82 -3.61 -3.10
N MET A 299 -14.56 -4.05 -1.88
CA MET A 299 -13.32 -4.72 -1.49
C MET A 299 -13.62 -6.15 -1.10
N GLY A 300 -13.06 -7.13 -1.82
CA GLY A 300 -13.33 -8.53 -1.49
C GLY A 300 -12.88 -9.53 -2.52
N GLY A 301 -13.17 -10.81 -2.24
CA GLY A 301 -12.87 -11.93 -3.10
C GLY A 301 -14.05 -12.32 -4.02
N TYR A 302 -14.18 -13.62 -4.30
CA TYR A 302 -15.16 -14.16 -5.25
C TYR A 302 -16.58 -13.62 -5.06
N HIS A 303 -17.08 -13.55 -3.82
CA HIS A 303 -18.44 -13.07 -3.55
C HIS A 303 -18.65 -11.60 -3.95
N ALA A 304 -17.59 -10.77 -3.84
CA ALA A 304 -17.62 -9.39 -4.32
C ALA A 304 -17.76 -9.35 -5.84
N TYR A 305 -16.94 -10.14 -6.55
CA TYR A 305 -16.98 -10.18 -8.02
C TYR A 305 -18.30 -10.68 -8.56
N ALA A 306 -18.80 -11.78 -8.00
CA ALA A 306 -20.09 -12.35 -8.39
C ALA A 306 -21.26 -11.39 -8.16
N SER A 307 -21.21 -10.63 -7.05
CA SER A 307 -22.25 -9.65 -6.75
C SER A 307 -22.23 -8.47 -7.72
N VAL A 308 -21.04 -7.96 -8.05
CA VAL A 308 -20.89 -6.85 -9.01
C VAL A 308 -21.21 -7.29 -10.43
N ASP A 309 -20.83 -8.53 -10.83
CA ASP A 309 -21.22 -9.11 -12.12
C ASP A 309 -22.75 -9.20 -12.26
N LEU A 310 -23.44 -9.60 -11.19
CA LEU A 310 -24.91 -9.64 -11.18
C LEU A 310 -25.51 -8.22 -11.32
N MET A 311 -24.98 -7.23 -10.62
CA MET A 311 -25.40 -5.82 -10.78
C MET A 311 -25.19 -5.32 -12.22
N GLU A 312 -24.03 -5.64 -12.83
CA GLU A 312 -23.71 -5.23 -14.20
C GLU A 312 -24.66 -5.87 -15.24
N ARG A 313 -24.99 -7.16 -15.08
CA ARG A 313 -25.93 -7.85 -15.97
C ARG A 313 -27.34 -7.25 -15.91
N GLU A 314 -27.77 -6.81 -14.74
CA GLU A 314 -29.12 -6.27 -14.48
C GLU A 314 -29.21 -4.73 -14.57
N ARG A 315 -28.10 -4.04 -14.94
CA ARG A 315 -28.05 -2.56 -15.01
C ARG A 315 -29.09 -1.93 -15.94
N ARG A 316 -29.55 -2.68 -16.96
CA ARG A 316 -30.61 -2.22 -17.85
C ARG A 316 -31.99 -2.24 -17.18
N ARG A 317 -32.19 -3.18 -16.26
CA ARG A 317 -33.43 -3.34 -15.49
C ARG A 317 -33.50 -2.38 -14.30
N TYR A 318 -32.34 -2.11 -13.70
CA TYR A 318 -32.18 -1.24 -12.53
C TYR A 318 -31.24 -0.08 -12.85
N PRO A 319 -31.74 1.10 -13.25
CA PRO A 319 -30.89 2.25 -13.60
C PRO A 319 -29.95 2.73 -12.49
N ALA A 320 -30.29 2.47 -11.22
CA ALA A 320 -29.42 2.76 -10.07
C ALA A 320 -28.06 2.05 -10.12
N PHE A 321 -27.93 0.97 -10.89
CA PHE A 321 -26.66 0.28 -11.12
C PHE A 321 -25.80 0.93 -12.22
N ASN A 322 -26.30 1.97 -12.92
CA ASN A 322 -25.54 2.74 -13.90
C ASN A 322 -24.59 3.76 -13.23
N ILE A 323 -23.92 3.36 -12.18
CA ILE A 323 -22.89 4.15 -11.49
C ILE A 323 -21.53 3.50 -11.71
N PRO A 324 -20.41 4.26 -11.63
CA PRO A 324 -19.08 3.68 -11.62
C PRO A 324 -18.91 2.72 -10.44
N VAL A 325 -18.41 1.51 -10.73
CA VAL A 325 -18.07 0.50 -9.72
C VAL A 325 -16.64 0.09 -9.90
N ALA A 326 -15.86 0.11 -8.83
CA ALA A 326 -14.52 -0.45 -8.79
C ALA A 326 -14.48 -1.59 -7.77
N VAL A 327 -13.80 -2.70 -8.13
CA VAL A 327 -13.61 -3.83 -7.23
C VAL A 327 -12.11 -4.02 -6.98
N VAL A 328 -11.73 -4.07 -5.71
CA VAL A 328 -10.35 -4.34 -5.31
C VAL A 328 -10.24 -5.75 -4.78
N PRO A 329 -9.38 -6.60 -5.37
CA PRO A 329 -9.16 -7.96 -4.90
C PRO A 329 -8.63 -7.99 -3.46
N ALA A 330 -9.42 -8.54 -2.54
CA ALA A 330 -9.06 -8.75 -1.14
C ALA A 330 -9.50 -10.15 -0.72
N SER A 331 -8.55 -11.08 -0.74
CA SER A 331 -8.78 -12.50 -0.46
C SER A 331 -7.47 -13.21 -0.15
N ILE A 332 -7.46 -14.11 0.80
CA ILE A 332 -6.30 -14.97 1.08
C ILE A 332 -6.15 -16.10 0.03
N ASP A 333 -7.22 -16.40 -0.72
CA ASP A 333 -7.22 -17.49 -1.71
C ASP A 333 -6.39 -17.15 -2.97
N ASN A 334 -6.19 -15.87 -3.23
CA ASN A 334 -5.46 -15.35 -4.40
C ASN A 334 -5.88 -16.01 -5.73
N ASN A 335 -7.19 -16.25 -5.89
CA ASN A 335 -7.78 -17.08 -6.94
C ASN A 335 -8.35 -16.29 -8.13
N LEU A 336 -7.99 -15.01 -8.27
CA LEU A 336 -8.41 -14.19 -9.41
C LEU A 336 -7.32 -14.21 -10.49
N PRO A 337 -7.57 -14.83 -11.66
CA PRO A 337 -6.61 -14.87 -12.75
C PRO A 337 -6.18 -13.48 -13.24
N GLY A 338 -4.91 -13.33 -13.60
CA GLY A 338 -4.36 -12.08 -14.14
C GLY A 338 -3.80 -11.12 -13.09
N TRP A 339 -3.91 -11.45 -11.81
CA TRP A 339 -3.33 -10.67 -10.71
C TRP A 339 -2.29 -11.50 -9.97
N MET A 340 -1.15 -10.90 -9.66
CA MET A 340 -0.08 -11.56 -8.90
C MET A 340 -0.52 -11.88 -7.47
N MET A 341 -1.11 -10.89 -6.79
CA MET A 341 -1.46 -11.04 -5.38
C MET A 341 -2.66 -10.17 -5.00
N ALA A 342 -3.64 -10.79 -4.37
CA ALA A 342 -4.75 -10.08 -3.74
C ALA A 342 -4.36 -9.56 -2.35
N VAL A 343 -5.01 -8.49 -1.90
CA VAL A 343 -4.82 -7.96 -0.54
C VAL A 343 -5.13 -9.05 0.49
N GLY A 344 -4.19 -9.33 1.37
CA GLY A 344 -4.29 -10.33 2.44
C GLY A 344 -3.59 -11.66 2.15
N ALA A 345 -3.28 -11.98 0.90
CA ALA A 345 -2.63 -13.25 0.55
C ALA A 345 -1.22 -13.37 1.13
N ASP A 346 -0.42 -12.30 1.07
CA ASP A 346 0.94 -12.29 1.62
C ASP A 346 0.96 -12.51 3.14
N THR A 347 0.08 -11.82 3.87
CA THR A 347 -0.04 -12.01 5.33
C THR A 347 -0.44 -13.44 5.68
N ALA A 348 -1.39 -14.03 4.94
CA ALA A 348 -1.79 -15.41 5.15
C ALA A 348 -0.63 -16.40 4.89
N LEU A 349 0.13 -16.18 3.81
CA LEU A 349 1.32 -16.98 3.50
C LEU A 349 2.36 -16.90 4.62
N ASN A 350 2.63 -15.73 5.17
CA ASN A 350 3.56 -15.57 6.29
C ASN A 350 3.07 -16.33 7.53
N THR A 351 1.78 -16.30 7.84
CA THR A 351 1.18 -17.09 8.94
C THR A 351 1.40 -18.60 8.76
N VAL A 352 1.16 -19.11 7.54
CA VAL A 352 1.38 -20.53 7.20
C VAL A 352 2.85 -20.91 7.31
N VAL A 353 3.75 -20.08 6.78
CA VAL A 353 5.21 -20.32 6.83
C VAL A 353 5.70 -20.33 8.28
N ASP A 354 5.21 -19.44 9.13
CA ASP A 354 5.55 -19.43 10.56
C ASP A 354 5.09 -20.71 11.27
N ALA A 355 3.89 -21.19 10.98
CA ALA A 355 3.38 -22.46 11.52
C ALA A 355 4.25 -23.65 11.06
N ILE A 356 4.59 -23.71 9.76
CA ILE A 356 5.47 -24.76 9.20
C ILE A 356 6.83 -24.76 9.90
N ASP A 357 7.44 -23.59 10.09
CA ASP A 357 8.75 -23.48 10.74
C ASP A 357 8.72 -23.95 12.20
N MET A 358 7.66 -23.62 12.96
CA MET A 358 7.47 -24.13 14.31
C MET A 358 7.30 -25.65 14.34
N LEU A 359 6.47 -26.20 13.45
CA LEU A 359 6.25 -27.65 13.36
C LEU A 359 7.49 -28.40 12.89
N ARG A 360 8.30 -27.82 12.00
CA ARG A 360 9.54 -28.43 11.50
C ARG A 360 10.52 -28.76 12.63
N MET A 361 10.62 -27.91 13.63
CA MET A 361 11.48 -28.19 14.81
C MET A 361 11.02 -29.43 15.57
N SER A 362 9.71 -29.56 15.78
CA SER A 362 9.11 -30.75 16.44
C SER A 362 9.25 -32.01 15.58
N ALA A 363 9.01 -31.89 14.26
CA ALA A 363 9.15 -33.00 13.31
C ALA A 363 10.58 -33.55 13.29
N SER A 364 11.57 -32.65 13.22
CA SER A 364 12.98 -33.01 13.23
C SER A 364 13.39 -33.71 14.55
N ALA A 365 12.98 -33.17 15.68
CA ALA A 365 13.31 -33.72 17.00
C ALA A 365 12.66 -35.08 17.26
N SER A 366 11.41 -35.28 16.84
CA SER A 366 10.64 -36.48 17.09
C SER A 366 10.67 -37.52 15.94
N LYS A 367 11.29 -37.18 14.79
CA LYS A 367 11.28 -37.93 13.53
C LYS A 367 9.86 -38.32 13.08
N ARG A 368 8.92 -37.38 13.23
CA ARG A 368 7.51 -37.54 12.83
C ARG A 368 7.19 -36.72 11.60
N ALA A 369 6.22 -37.20 10.82
CA ALA A 369 5.60 -36.40 9.78
C ALA A 369 4.42 -35.61 10.35
N PHE A 370 4.29 -34.35 9.94
CA PHE A 370 3.13 -33.50 10.22
C PHE A 370 2.45 -33.12 8.89
N ILE A 371 1.13 -33.16 8.91
CA ILE A 371 0.29 -32.66 7.82
C ILE A 371 -0.29 -31.33 8.31
N VAL A 372 -0.13 -30.30 7.50
CA VAL A 372 -0.68 -28.96 7.77
C VAL A 372 -1.82 -28.72 6.79
N GLU A 373 -3.01 -28.46 7.31
CA GLU A 373 -4.20 -28.11 6.56
C GLU A 373 -4.53 -26.62 6.74
#